data_c47db814815ecb1326b4dea3af7699cc
#
_entry.id   c47db814815ecb1326b4dea3af7699cc
#
_cell.length_a   1.000
_cell.length_b   1.000
_cell.length_c   1.000
_cell.angle_alpha   90.00
_cell.angle_beta   90.00
_cell.angle_gamma   90.00
#
_symmetry.space_group_name_H-M   'P 1'
#
loop_
_entity.id
_entity.type
_entity.pdbx_description
1 polymer ?
#
loop_
_entity_poly.entity_id
_entity_poly.type
_entity_poly.pdbx_seq_one_letter_code
_entity_poly.pdbx_strand_id
1 'polypeptide(L)'
;MRVLDWLFAAGLIGLAAPTLAQTQKQPEHGSTEQDYREERQEGLQARQQASERRRWRAPDWRPEPVVSVNILGINDFHGQLSPRTVAGRPAGGAAVLASYLRSASREYTLIVHDGDQVGASPPNSALLRDEPAISLLNLLANPFCRPFSWQMKLPRSAQPLAQQRCNVVGTLGNHEFDYGKGELLRQLTGGNHANGPYLEDNWKGARYPTVSSNVINQSSGRSLLPPHTIYNAGGVRIGVIGAALKETPSIVSPSGVAGLRFIDEAAAINRSVAQLRRQGVRAIIVALHQGGQQTSYNGPTNAEADTVVGPVVDIVKRLDDEVDVVISGHAHGFTNALLPNANGKPILVTQAFSAGTAYADIELLVSRRSRDVVEKSAAILTTWADQGAGLTPDPQVAALVAQADARVEPLVARVVGLAQGAITRTETPAGESALGNLIADAQRVATGAQISFMNPGGIRADLDGGEVTWGELFAIQPFANDLVSMDLTGAQIKTLLEQQWIGQSYPRLLKPSGILYSWAANRPEGNRVIEMRDASGAPINPAATYRVTVNSFLAGGGDNFTILNEGQNRVVGPVDLDALVGYIEALPQPFSASVEGRIQRVD
;
A
#
# COMPACT_ATOMS: atom_id res chain seq x y z
N MET A 1 13.63 3.76 -63.47
CA MET A 1 12.63 2.73 -63.85
C MET A 1 11.78 2.43 -62.65
N ARG A 2 10.60 3.00 -62.69
CA ARG A 2 9.25 2.51 -62.29
C ARG A 2 9.17 1.94 -60.86
N VAL A 3 8.52 2.65 -59.92
CA VAL A 3 7.07 2.88 -59.72
C VAL A 3 6.48 1.76 -58.85
N LEU A 4 5.98 2.01 -57.68
CA LEU A 4 4.58 2.40 -57.44
C LEU A 4 4.36 2.79 -55.96
N ASP A 5 3.64 3.91 -55.84
CA ASP A 5 3.02 4.45 -54.63
C ASP A 5 2.05 3.50 -53.98
N TRP A 6 1.94 3.60 -52.64
CA TRP A 6 0.66 3.56 -51.93
C TRP A 6 0.69 4.52 -50.73
N LEU A 7 -0.01 5.61 -50.90
CA LEU A 7 -0.45 6.52 -49.87
C LEU A 7 -1.40 5.82 -48.91
N PHE A 8 -1.11 5.85 -47.63
CA PHE A 8 -2.15 5.85 -46.60
C PHE A 8 -1.90 7.02 -45.66
N ALA A 9 -2.89 7.91 -45.66
CA ALA A 9 -3.01 9.02 -44.73
C ALA A 9 -3.17 8.48 -43.31
N ALA A 10 -2.16 8.63 -42.50
CA ALA A 10 -2.29 8.49 -41.06
C ALA A 10 -2.67 9.83 -40.47
N GLY A 11 -3.94 9.97 -40.07
CA GLY A 11 -4.41 11.08 -39.28
C GLY A 11 -3.64 11.09 -37.96
N LEU A 12 -2.98 12.20 -37.68
CA LEU A 12 -2.46 12.55 -36.35
C LEU A 12 -3.64 12.67 -35.39
N ILE A 13 -3.92 11.59 -34.65
CA ILE A 13 -4.64 11.70 -33.37
C ILE A 13 -3.54 11.89 -32.32
N GLY A 14 -3.39 13.13 -31.87
CA GLY A 14 -2.59 13.45 -30.70
C GLY A 14 -3.13 12.68 -29.49
N LEU A 15 -2.44 11.64 -29.09
CA LEU A 15 -2.59 11.04 -27.78
C LEU A 15 -1.93 12.00 -26.77
N ALA A 16 -2.75 12.94 -26.27
CA ALA A 16 -2.46 13.56 -24.99
C ALA A 16 -2.47 12.44 -23.96
N ALA A 17 -1.33 12.16 -23.36
CA ALA A 17 -1.25 11.33 -22.18
C ALA A 17 -2.19 11.95 -21.12
N PRO A 18 -3.11 11.19 -20.54
CA PRO A 18 -3.92 11.75 -19.47
C PRO A 18 -2.98 12.01 -18.30
N THR A 19 -2.88 13.26 -17.91
CA THR A 19 -2.43 13.69 -16.60
C THR A 19 -3.21 12.85 -15.57
N LEU A 20 -2.49 12.04 -14.81
CA LEU A 20 -3.02 11.38 -13.62
C LEU A 20 -3.25 12.45 -12.54
N ALA A 21 -4.29 13.29 -12.74
CA ALA A 21 -5.00 13.80 -11.61
C ALA A 21 -5.62 12.55 -10.97
N GLN A 22 -5.17 12.18 -9.79
CA GLN A 22 -5.84 11.19 -8.96
C GLN A 22 -7.16 11.74 -8.43
N THR A 23 -8.06 12.13 -9.33
CA THR A 23 -9.47 11.87 -9.06
C THR A 23 -9.59 10.36 -9.27
N GLN A 24 -9.50 9.60 -8.17
CA GLN A 24 -9.98 8.24 -8.14
C GLN A 24 -11.44 8.26 -8.58
N LYS A 25 -11.70 8.25 -9.90
CA LYS A 25 -12.96 7.68 -10.37
C LYS A 25 -12.83 6.20 -10.03
N GLN A 26 -13.36 5.84 -8.86
CA GLN A 26 -13.79 4.47 -8.67
C GLN A 26 -14.61 4.11 -9.90
N PRO A 27 -14.47 2.90 -10.46
CA PRO A 27 -15.48 2.40 -11.38
C PRO A 27 -16.82 2.65 -10.69
N GLU A 28 -17.78 3.23 -11.40
CA GLU A 28 -19.08 3.54 -10.83
C GLU A 28 -19.69 2.24 -10.33
N HIS A 29 -19.52 1.94 -9.05
CA HIS A 29 -20.26 0.89 -8.40
C HIS A 29 -21.69 1.40 -8.18
N GLY A 30 -22.47 1.36 -9.25
CA GLY A 30 -23.91 1.55 -9.21
C GLY A 30 -24.65 0.28 -8.76
N SER A 31 -23.94 -0.77 -8.32
CA SER A 31 -24.61 -1.99 -7.84
C SER A 31 -25.03 -1.82 -6.39
N THR A 32 -26.35 -1.89 -6.16
CA THR A 32 -26.93 -2.00 -4.82
C THR A 32 -26.63 -3.40 -4.25
N GLU A 33 -26.73 -3.58 -2.94
CA GLU A 33 -26.63 -4.91 -2.31
C GLU A 33 -27.64 -5.89 -2.94
N GLN A 34 -28.73 -5.37 -3.48
CA GLN A 34 -29.75 -6.13 -4.18
C GLN A 34 -29.24 -6.62 -5.54
N ASP A 35 -28.56 -5.77 -6.30
CA ASP A 35 -27.94 -6.13 -7.58
C ASP A 35 -26.86 -7.20 -7.37
N TYR A 36 -26.04 -7.06 -6.30
CA TYR A 36 -25.04 -8.07 -5.92
C TYR A 36 -25.68 -9.41 -5.53
N ARG A 37 -26.81 -9.39 -4.79
CA ARG A 37 -27.54 -10.61 -4.45
C ARG A 37 -28.18 -11.24 -5.67
N GLU A 38 -28.70 -10.44 -6.59
CA GLU A 38 -29.29 -10.91 -7.85
C GLU A 38 -28.21 -11.49 -8.77
N GLU A 39 -27.08 -10.80 -9.00
CA GLU A 39 -25.93 -11.32 -9.75
C GLU A 39 -25.34 -12.59 -9.12
N ARG A 40 -25.29 -12.66 -7.79
CA ARG A 40 -24.84 -13.85 -7.07
C ARG A 40 -25.83 -14.99 -7.21
N GLN A 41 -27.15 -14.71 -7.18
CA GLN A 41 -28.19 -15.72 -7.40
C GLN A 41 -28.18 -16.18 -8.86
N GLU A 42 -28.02 -15.28 -9.82
CA GLU A 42 -27.87 -15.63 -11.24
C GLU A 42 -26.60 -16.46 -11.49
N GLY A 43 -25.48 -16.08 -10.88
CA GLY A 43 -24.25 -16.87 -10.92
C GLY A 43 -24.41 -18.26 -10.31
N LEU A 44 -25.14 -18.39 -9.20
CA LEU A 44 -25.47 -19.69 -8.58
C LEU A 44 -26.45 -20.49 -9.43
N GLN A 45 -27.46 -19.85 -10.04
CA GLN A 45 -28.40 -20.50 -10.96
C GLN A 45 -27.72 -20.96 -12.25
N ALA A 46 -26.83 -20.13 -12.82
CA ALA A 46 -26.03 -20.50 -13.98
C ALA A 46 -25.11 -21.70 -13.68
N ARG A 47 -24.55 -21.76 -12.47
CA ARG A 47 -23.72 -22.89 -11.98
C ARG A 47 -24.56 -24.14 -11.76
N GLN A 48 -25.77 -24.03 -11.21
CA GLN A 48 -26.70 -25.14 -11.08
C GLN A 48 -27.10 -25.68 -12.46
N GLN A 49 -27.45 -24.82 -13.39
CA GLN A 49 -27.77 -25.22 -14.78
C GLN A 49 -26.57 -25.83 -15.51
N ALA A 50 -25.35 -25.32 -15.30
CA ALA A 50 -24.14 -25.91 -15.84
C ALA A 50 -23.83 -27.28 -15.22
N SER A 51 -24.10 -27.47 -13.92
CA SER A 51 -23.96 -28.74 -13.22
C SER A 51 -25.02 -29.76 -13.69
N GLU A 52 -26.24 -29.30 -13.94
CA GLU A 52 -27.32 -30.13 -14.50
C GLU A 52 -27.03 -30.55 -15.94
N ARG A 53 -26.53 -29.66 -16.80
CA ARG A 53 -26.11 -30.00 -18.19
C ARG A 53 -24.96 -31.00 -18.22
N ARG A 54 -24.05 -31.02 -17.23
CA ARG A 54 -22.99 -32.04 -17.08
C ARG A 54 -23.50 -33.39 -16.63
N ARG A 55 -24.60 -33.46 -15.83
CA ARG A 55 -25.19 -34.71 -15.38
C ARG A 55 -25.65 -35.63 -16.52
N TRP A 56 -25.98 -35.10 -17.68
CA TRP A 56 -26.50 -35.87 -18.81
C TRP A 56 -25.42 -36.56 -19.69
N ARG A 57 -24.12 -36.47 -19.36
CA ARG A 57 -23.04 -36.98 -20.22
C ARG A 57 -22.26 -38.22 -19.74
N ALA A 58 -22.52 -38.79 -18.57
CA ALA A 58 -21.86 -40.04 -18.16
C ALA A 58 -22.69 -40.83 -17.10
N PRO A 59 -22.94 -42.12 -17.31
CA PRO A 59 -23.66 -42.96 -16.35
C PRO A 59 -22.96 -43.16 -14.99
N ASP A 60 -21.63 -42.94 -14.89
CA ASP A 60 -20.83 -43.13 -13.68
C ASP A 60 -20.18 -41.82 -13.14
N TRP A 61 -20.65 -40.65 -13.57
CA TRP A 61 -20.06 -39.40 -13.10
C TRP A 61 -20.51 -39.11 -11.65
N ARG A 62 -19.61 -39.32 -10.70
CA ARG A 62 -19.76 -38.80 -9.34
C ARG A 62 -19.13 -37.41 -9.30
N PRO A 63 -19.86 -36.37 -8.82
CA PRO A 63 -19.27 -35.06 -8.62
C PRO A 63 -17.98 -35.19 -7.81
N GLU A 64 -16.92 -34.52 -8.27
CA GLU A 64 -15.68 -34.49 -7.50
C GLU A 64 -15.96 -33.88 -6.11
N PRO A 65 -15.60 -34.55 -5.00
CA PRO A 65 -15.83 -33.99 -3.68
C PRO A 65 -14.93 -32.77 -3.48
N VAL A 66 -15.54 -31.60 -3.44
CA VAL A 66 -14.85 -30.31 -3.23
C VAL A 66 -15.11 -29.75 -1.84
N VAL A 67 -14.24 -28.87 -1.38
CA VAL A 67 -14.42 -28.01 -0.22
C VAL A 67 -14.44 -26.57 -0.72
N SER A 68 -15.52 -25.84 -0.39
CA SER A 68 -15.57 -24.39 -0.61
C SER A 68 -14.79 -23.70 0.50
N VAL A 69 -13.86 -22.85 0.13
CA VAL A 69 -13.05 -22.03 1.03
C VAL A 69 -13.19 -20.58 0.62
N ASN A 70 -13.53 -19.75 1.60
CA ASN A 70 -13.68 -18.32 1.42
C ASN A 70 -12.42 -17.62 1.92
N ILE A 71 -11.82 -16.77 1.09
CA ILE A 71 -10.66 -15.94 1.46
C ILE A 71 -11.12 -14.48 1.43
N LEU A 72 -10.93 -13.79 2.55
CA LEU A 72 -11.18 -12.36 2.67
C LEU A 72 -9.84 -11.64 2.63
N GLY A 73 -9.54 -11.04 1.47
CA GLY A 73 -8.29 -10.31 1.24
C GLY A 73 -8.42 -8.85 1.63
N ILE A 74 -7.47 -8.35 2.43
CA ILE A 74 -7.32 -6.92 2.76
C ILE A 74 -5.89 -6.50 2.47
N ASN A 75 -5.70 -5.26 2.07
CA ASN A 75 -4.39 -4.70 1.76
C ASN A 75 -4.29 -3.24 2.21
N ASP A 76 -3.07 -2.80 2.51
CA ASP A 76 -2.75 -1.38 2.74
C ASP A 76 -3.72 -0.71 3.74
N PHE A 77 -3.92 -1.36 4.91
CA PHE A 77 -4.84 -0.83 5.93
C PHE A 77 -4.32 0.46 6.56
N HIS A 78 -2.99 0.57 6.74
CA HIS A 78 -2.30 1.75 7.28
C HIS A 78 -2.92 2.28 8.57
N GLY A 79 -3.24 1.39 9.51
CA GLY A 79 -3.81 1.80 10.79
C GLY A 79 -5.06 2.68 10.70
N GLN A 80 -5.79 2.63 9.61
CA GLN A 80 -6.97 3.48 9.36
C GLN A 80 -8.15 3.06 10.23
N LEU A 81 -8.19 3.56 11.47
CA LEU A 81 -9.22 3.17 12.43
C LEU A 81 -10.57 3.82 12.14
N SER A 82 -10.58 5.07 11.67
CA SER A 82 -11.79 5.85 11.36
C SER A 82 -12.16 5.74 9.87
N PRO A 83 -13.46 5.82 9.50
CA PRO A 83 -13.88 5.86 8.10
C PRO A 83 -13.24 7.02 7.31
N ARG A 84 -13.08 6.80 6.01
CA ARG A 84 -12.68 7.83 5.04
C ARG A 84 -13.86 8.22 4.15
N THR A 85 -13.76 9.37 3.48
CA THR A 85 -14.68 9.75 2.42
C THR A 85 -14.24 9.14 1.10
N VAL A 86 -15.11 8.35 0.49
CA VAL A 86 -14.93 7.72 -0.83
C VAL A 86 -16.13 8.13 -1.70
N ALA A 87 -15.87 8.80 -2.82
CA ALA A 87 -16.95 9.32 -3.69
C ALA A 87 -18.05 10.11 -2.94
N GLY A 88 -17.66 10.90 -1.94
CA GLY A 88 -18.57 11.71 -1.12
C GLY A 88 -19.32 10.94 -0.03
N ARG A 89 -19.04 9.67 0.21
CA ARG A 89 -19.68 8.81 1.22
C ARG A 89 -18.66 8.25 2.21
N PRO A 90 -19.04 7.96 3.45
CA PRO A 90 -18.15 7.34 4.42
C PRO A 90 -17.94 5.85 4.09
N ALA A 91 -16.67 5.42 4.05
CA ALA A 91 -16.27 4.03 3.81
C ALA A 91 -15.03 3.66 4.62
N GLY A 92 -14.83 2.38 4.90
CA GLY A 92 -13.68 1.89 5.64
C GLY A 92 -13.74 2.18 7.13
N GLY A 93 -12.56 2.22 7.75
CA GLY A 93 -12.42 2.25 9.19
C GLY A 93 -12.54 0.86 9.82
N ALA A 94 -11.82 0.66 10.94
CA ALA A 94 -11.65 -0.65 11.56
C ALA A 94 -12.97 -1.36 11.91
N ALA A 95 -13.90 -0.64 12.56
CA ALA A 95 -15.14 -1.23 13.04
C ALA A 95 -16.12 -1.58 11.91
N VAL A 96 -16.16 -0.75 10.86
CA VAL A 96 -16.95 -0.99 9.64
C VAL A 96 -16.38 -2.17 8.87
N LEU A 97 -15.06 -2.17 8.59
CA LEU A 97 -14.38 -3.29 7.94
C LEU A 97 -14.63 -4.61 8.67
N ALA A 98 -14.50 -4.62 10.01
CA ALA A 98 -14.74 -5.81 10.81
C ALA A 98 -16.16 -6.35 10.63
N SER A 99 -17.18 -5.48 10.56
CA SER A 99 -18.57 -5.89 10.34
C SER A 99 -18.75 -6.60 8.98
N TYR A 100 -18.15 -6.03 7.91
CA TYR A 100 -18.19 -6.65 6.58
C TYR A 100 -17.47 -8.00 6.58
N LEU A 101 -16.25 -8.08 7.15
CA LEU A 101 -15.50 -9.33 7.20
C LEU A 101 -16.22 -10.41 8.00
N ARG A 102 -16.87 -10.06 9.14
CA ARG A 102 -17.69 -11.01 9.90
C ARG A 102 -18.92 -11.43 9.14
N SER A 103 -19.61 -10.51 8.48
CA SER A 103 -20.81 -10.81 7.67
C SER A 103 -20.48 -11.72 6.47
N ALA A 104 -19.33 -11.54 5.85
CA ALA A 104 -18.85 -12.36 4.74
C ALA A 104 -18.27 -13.71 5.18
N SER A 105 -17.95 -13.89 6.46
CA SER A 105 -17.31 -15.10 6.99
C SER A 105 -18.23 -16.32 6.90
N ARG A 106 -17.67 -17.47 6.52
CA ARG A 106 -18.32 -18.78 6.37
C ARG A 106 -17.56 -19.84 7.18
N GLU A 107 -17.94 -21.11 7.07
CA GLU A 107 -17.34 -22.22 7.84
C GLU A 107 -15.82 -22.31 7.67
N TYR A 108 -15.33 -22.16 6.44
CA TYR A 108 -13.90 -22.19 6.13
C TYR A 108 -13.48 -20.85 5.55
N THR A 109 -13.44 -19.84 6.41
CA THR A 109 -12.94 -18.49 6.03
C THR A 109 -11.52 -18.28 6.51
N LEU A 110 -10.69 -17.72 5.65
CA LEU A 110 -9.36 -17.23 5.96
C LEU A 110 -9.25 -15.74 5.61
N ILE A 111 -8.94 -14.91 6.58
CA ILE A 111 -8.62 -13.49 6.38
C ILE A 111 -7.12 -13.39 6.09
N VAL A 112 -6.76 -12.75 4.99
CA VAL A 112 -5.36 -12.56 4.58
C VAL A 112 -5.11 -11.07 4.36
N HIS A 113 -4.11 -10.51 5.06
CA HIS A 113 -3.59 -9.19 4.72
C HIS A 113 -2.23 -9.30 4.04
N ASP A 114 -1.99 -8.45 3.06
CA ASP A 114 -0.80 -8.52 2.21
C ASP A 114 0.32 -7.53 2.58
N GLY A 115 0.28 -6.97 3.79
CA GLY A 115 1.22 -5.98 4.29
C GLY A 115 0.64 -4.58 4.36
N ASP A 116 1.48 -3.63 4.79
CA ASP A 116 1.10 -2.25 5.12
C ASP A 116 -0.16 -2.21 6.01
N GLN A 117 -0.23 -3.16 6.95
CA GLN A 117 -1.24 -3.16 8.01
C GLN A 117 -1.02 -1.98 8.95
N VAL A 118 0.24 -1.59 9.11
CA VAL A 118 0.77 -0.53 9.97
C VAL A 118 1.59 0.46 9.15
N GLY A 119 1.95 1.59 9.78
CA GLY A 119 2.79 2.63 9.20
C GLY A 119 2.04 3.59 8.27
N ALA A 120 2.56 4.81 8.11
CA ALA A 120 1.87 5.93 7.45
C ALA A 120 0.44 6.13 7.98
N SER A 121 0.22 5.82 9.25
CA SER A 121 -1.07 5.69 9.90
C SER A 121 -1.59 7.03 10.42
N PRO A 122 -2.92 7.21 10.56
CA PRO A 122 -3.50 8.33 11.29
C PRO A 122 -3.05 8.37 12.76
N PRO A 123 -3.17 9.54 13.43
CA PRO A 123 -2.64 9.74 14.78
C PRO A 123 -3.10 8.72 15.82
N ASN A 124 -4.36 8.30 15.75
CA ASN A 124 -4.97 7.35 16.69
C ASN A 124 -4.42 5.91 16.58
N SER A 125 -3.68 5.62 15.51
CA SER A 125 -2.91 4.38 15.37
C SER A 125 -1.41 4.65 15.55
N ALA A 126 -0.84 5.58 14.78
CA ALA A 126 0.59 5.85 14.73
C ALA A 126 1.20 6.26 16.08
N LEU A 127 0.54 7.16 16.83
CA LEU A 127 0.99 7.59 18.17
C LEU A 127 0.94 6.45 19.21
N LEU A 128 0.15 5.42 18.91
CA LEU A 128 0.08 4.18 19.70
C LEU A 128 0.92 3.06 19.09
N ARG A 129 1.90 3.40 18.23
CA ARG A 129 2.80 2.44 17.57
C ARG A 129 2.06 1.34 16.81
N ASP A 130 0.92 1.70 16.22
CA ASP A 130 0.05 0.82 15.44
C ASP A 130 -0.44 -0.44 16.16
N GLU A 131 -0.33 -0.48 17.49
CA GLU A 131 -0.92 -1.54 18.32
C GLU A 131 -2.43 -1.70 18.05
N PRO A 132 -3.23 -0.60 17.84
CA PRO A 132 -4.64 -0.73 17.48
C PRO A 132 -4.88 -1.46 16.14
N ALA A 133 -4.04 -1.24 15.12
CA ALA A 133 -4.17 -1.89 13.82
C ALA A 133 -3.94 -3.42 13.91
N ILE A 134 -2.99 -3.85 14.73
CA ILE A 134 -2.75 -5.27 15.01
C ILE A 134 -3.87 -5.86 15.88
N SER A 135 -4.39 -5.08 16.84
CA SER A 135 -5.49 -5.48 17.71
C SER A 135 -6.80 -5.72 16.93
N LEU A 136 -7.07 -4.97 15.87
CA LEU A 136 -8.16 -5.24 14.93
C LEU A 136 -8.12 -6.70 14.45
N LEU A 137 -6.99 -7.13 13.92
CA LEU A 137 -6.84 -8.50 13.42
C LEU A 137 -6.87 -9.54 14.55
N ASN A 138 -6.35 -9.19 15.73
CA ASN A 138 -6.47 -10.04 16.93
C ASN A 138 -7.93 -10.26 17.34
N LEU A 139 -8.82 -9.26 17.17
CA LEU A 139 -10.27 -9.37 17.45
C LEU A 139 -11.02 -10.18 16.40
N LEU A 140 -10.52 -10.23 15.16
CA LEU A 140 -11.04 -11.06 14.08
C LEU A 140 -10.52 -12.51 14.15
N ALA A 141 -9.42 -12.74 14.85
CA ALA A 141 -8.77 -14.03 14.98
C ALA A 141 -9.63 -15.01 15.83
N ASN A 142 -9.83 -16.22 15.32
CA ASN A 142 -10.58 -17.25 16.01
C ASN A 142 -9.82 -17.82 17.23
N PRO A 143 -10.48 -18.63 18.09
CA PRO A 143 -9.85 -19.20 19.30
C PRO A 143 -8.67 -20.16 19.04
N PHE A 144 -8.49 -20.62 17.80
CA PHE A 144 -7.34 -21.48 17.42
C PHE A 144 -6.08 -20.69 17.11
N CYS A 145 -6.18 -19.39 16.89
CA CYS A 145 -5.06 -18.50 16.71
C CYS A 145 -4.26 -18.38 18.02
N ARG A 146 -2.94 -18.51 17.93
CA ARG A 146 -2.02 -18.44 19.06
C ARG A 146 -1.11 -17.21 18.91
N PRO A 147 -0.54 -16.70 20.02
CA PRO A 147 0.44 -15.61 19.93
C PRO A 147 1.56 -15.94 18.95
N PHE A 148 1.90 -14.99 18.08
CA PHE A 148 3.00 -15.17 17.11
C PHE A 148 4.33 -15.44 17.82
N SER A 149 4.55 -14.83 18.99
CA SER A 149 5.72 -15.14 19.85
C SER A 149 5.86 -16.61 20.23
N TRP A 150 4.75 -17.33 20.39
CA TRP A 150 4.77 -18.79 20.61
C TRP A 150 5.24 -19.52 19.35
N GLN A 151 4.71 -19.17 18.17
CA GLN A 151 5.12 -19.79 16.90
C GLN A 151 6.62 -19.60 16.65
N MET A 152 7.15 -18.40 16.91
CA MET A 152 8.55 -18.09 16.71
C MET A 152 9.52 -18.86 17.62
N LYS A 153 9.03 -19.39 18.75
CA LYS A 153 9.81 -20.27 19.65
C LYS A 153 9.91 -21.72 19.16
N LEU A 154 9.08 -22.12 18.21
CA LEU A 154 9.13 -23.47 17.64
C LEU A 154 10.35 -23.66 16.72
N PRO A 155 10.81 -24.91 16.53
CA PRO A 155 11.78 -25.21 15.48
C PRO A 155 11.28 -24.70 14.11
N ARG A 156 12.17 -24.17 13.30
CA ARG A 156 11.83 -23.58 11.98
C ARG A 156 11.00 -24.50 11.09
N SER A 157 11.27 -25.80 11.12
CA SER A 157 10.51 -26.79 10.35
C SER A 157 9.07 -26.97 10.83
N ALA A 158 8.78 -26.62 12.08
CA ALA A 158 7.45 -26.73 12.67
C ALA A 158 6.63 -25.43 12.55
N GLN A 159 7.29 -24.27 12.38
CA GLN A 159 6.63 -22.98 12.33
C GLN A 159 5.52 -22.89 11.27
N PRO A 160 5.70 -23.36 10.01
CA PRO A 160 4.65 -23.32 8.99
C PRO A 160 3.40 -24.14 9.32
N LEU A 161 3.56 -25.14 10.19
CA LEU A 161 2.47 -26.06 10.60
C LEU A 161 1.81 -25.67 11.92
N ALA A 162 2.30 -24.63 12.60
CA ALA A 162 1.97 -24.33 13.98
C ALA A 162 0.51 -23.89 14.18
N GLN A 163 -0.06 -23.16 13.21
CA GLN A 163 -1.35 -22.49 13.35
C GLN A 163 -2.35 -22.86 12.24
N GLN A 164 -2.42 -24.13 11.85
CA GLN A 164 -3.22 -24.60 10.71
C GLN A 164 -4.73 -24.33 10.80
N ARG A 165 -5.25 -23.95 11.94
CA ARG A 165 -6.69 -23.66 12.17
C ARG A 165 -6.93 -22.17 12.46
N CYS A 166 -5.89 -21.35 12.48
CA CYS A 166 -6.03 -19.91 12.62
C CYS A 166 -6.62 -19.32 11.32
N ASN A 167 -7.65 -18.52 11.45
CA ASN A 167 -8.37 -17.93 10.32
C ASN A 167 -7.82 -16.56 9.89
N VAL A 168 -6.66 -16.13 10.38
CA VAL A 168 -5.99 -14.89 10.00
C VAL A 168 -4.55 -15.19 9.65
N VAL A 169 -4.06 -14.64 8.55
CA VAL A 169 -2.66 -14.69 8.13
C VAL A 169 -2.24 -13.33 7.58
N GLY A 170 -1.03 -12.88 7.94
CA GLY A 170 -0.47 -11.65 7.42
C GLY A 170 0.86 -11.83 6.69
N THR A 171 1.24 -10.83 5.90
CA THR A 171 2.60 -10.67 5.40
C THR A 171 3.15 -9.29 5.77
N LEU A 172 4.29 -8.91 5.18
CA LEU A 172 4.94 -7.63 5.39
C LEU A 172 4.85 -6.80 4.12
N GLY A 173 4.51 -5.51 4.27
CA GLY A 173 4.73 -4.49 3.26
C GLY A 173 6.02 -3.71 3.55
N ASN A 174 6.14 -2.53 2.95
CA ASN A 174 7.29 -1.65 3.21
C ASN A 174 7.12 -0.86 4.52
N HIS A 175 5.91 -0.46 4.86
CA HIS A 175 5.64 0.35 6.06
C HIS A 175 5.76 -0.42 7.38
N GLU A 176 5.76 -1.75 7.39
CA GLU A 176 6.16 -2.53 8.55
C GLU A 176 7.60 -2.25 9.00
N PHE A 177 8.41 -1.60 8.16
CA PHE A 177 9.81 -1.27 8.46
C PHE A 177 10.04 0.21 8.80
N ASP A 178 9.03 1.06 8.84
CA ASP A 178 9.14 2.51 9.12
C ASP A 178 9.89 2.78 10.43
N TYR A 179 9.58 2.02 11.47
CA TYR A 179 10.23 2.11 12.79
C TYR A 179 11.34 1.06 13.01
N GLY A 180 11.71 0.35 11.96
CA GLY A 180 12.78 -0.63 11.95
C GLY A 180 12.40 -2.02 12.40
N LYS A 181 13.31 -2.96 12.06
CA LYS A 181 13.15 -4.38 12.37
C LYS A 181 12.84 -4.68 13.84
N GLY A 182 13.42 -3.94 14.78
CA GLY A 182 13.21 -4.13 16.22
C GLY A 182 11.75 -3.90 16.60
N GLU A 183 11.19 -2.80 16.13
CA GLU A 183 9.80 -2.42 16.40
C GLU A 183 8.82 -3.36 15.69
N LEU A 184 9.05 -3.71 14.41
CA LEU A 184 8.28 -4.73 13.72
C LEU A 184 8.19 -6.03 14.55
N LEU A 185 9.33 -6.53 15.03
CA LEU A 185 9.33 -7.76 15.83
C LEU A 185 8.61 -7.57 17.16
N ARG A 186 8.73 -6.40 17.82
CA ARG A 186 7.97 -6.07 19.04
C ARG A 186 6.47 -6.06 18.76
N GLN A 187 6.04 -5.38 17.71
CA GLN A 187 4.63 -5.34 17.32
C GLN A 187 4.06 -6.75 17.11
N LEU A 188 4.80 -7.65 16.47
CA LEU A 188 4.35 -9.01 16.21
C LEU A 188 4.49 -9.95 17.42
N THR A 189 5.59 -9.87 18.19
CA THR A 189 5.87 -10.84 19.26
C THR A 189 5.46 -10.40 20.65
N GLY A 190 5.08 -9.13 20.80
CA GLY A 190 4.73 -8.54 22.09
C GLY A 190 5.96 -7.98 22.84
N GLY A 191 5.68 -7.34 23.95
CA GLY A 191 6.64 -6.64 24.80
C GLY A 191 6.43 -5.13 24.78
N ASN A 192 6.71 -4.46 25.90
CA ASN A 192 6.55 -3.03 26.02
C ASN A 192 7.68 -2.30 25.29
N HIS A 193 7.35 -1.21 24.64
CA HIS A 193 8.32 -0.25 24.12
C HIS A 193 8.92 0.56 25.27
N ALA A 194 10.17 1.03 25.14
CA ALA A 194 10.86 1.79 26.17
C ALA A 194 10.12 3.07 26.60
N ASN A 195 9.42 3.71 25.66
CA ASN A 195 8.63 4.93 25.87
C ASN A 195 7.12 4.64 26.05
N GLY A 196 6.73 3.35 26.19
CA GLY A 196 5.33 2.94 26.41
C GLY A 196 4.95 2.97 27.90
N PRO A 197 3.77 2.46 28.29
CA PRO A 197 2.84 1.71 27.42
C PRO A 197 2.10 2.61 26.41
N TYR A 198 1.65 2.02 25.29
CA TYR A 198 0.88 2.71 24.28
C TYR A 198 -0.62 2.36 24.37
N LEU A 199 -1.08 1.31 23.69
CA LEU A 199 -2.48 0.89 23.78
C LEU A 199 -2.77 0.11 25.07
N GLU A 200 -1.89 -0.83 25.41
CA GLU A 200 -2.01 -1.72 26.58
C GLU A 200 -0.75 -1.68 27.45
N ASP A 201 -0.92 -1.85 28.78
CA ASP A 201 0.20 -1.86 29.75
C ASP A 201 1.18 -3.02 29.52
N ASN A 202 0.77 -4.04 28.81
CA ASN A 202 1.59 -5.19 28.49
C ASN A 202 1.21 -5.72 27.11
N TRP A 203 1.79 -5.14 26.07
CA TRP A 203 1.52 -5.49 24.69
C TRP A 203 1.77 -6.98 24.40
N LYS A 204 0.75 -7.66 23.91
CA LYS A 204 0.79 -9.12 23.68
C LYS A 204 1.26 -9.52 22.28
N GLY A 205 1.33 -8.59 21.34
CA GLY A 205 1.65 -8.85 19.95
C GLY A 205 0.49 -9.43 19.13
N ALA A 206 0.83 -9.85 17.92
CA ALA A 206 -0.10 -10.51 17.01
C ALA A 206 -0.50 -11.91 17.52
N ARG A 207 -1.77 -12.27 17.32
CA ARG A 207 -2.30 -13.61 17.64
C ARG A 207 -2.52 -14.46 16.39
N TYR A 208 -1.83 -14.17 15.31
CA TYR A 208 -1.94 -14.85 14.02
C TYR A 208 -0.56 -15.02 13.39
N PRO A 209 -0.37 -15.98 12.46
CA PRO A 209 0.87 -16.12 11.73
C PRO A 209 1.10 -14.95 10.79
N THR A 210 2.32 -14.42 10.80
CA THR A 210 2.83 -13.49 9.78
C THR A 210 3.96 -14.15 9.04
N VAL A 211 3.95 -14.09 7.71
CA VAL A 211 4.87 -14.83 6.84
C VAL A 211 5.59 -13.89 5.86
N SER A 212 6.86 -14.20 5.55
CA SER A 212 7.61 -13.50 4.51
C SER A 212 8.72 -14.37 3.96
N SER A 213 8.69 -14.63 2.66
CA SER A 213 9.62 -15.55 1.99
C SER A 213 10.89 -14.86 1.48
N ASN A 214 10.84 -13.53 1.25
CA ASN A 214 11.88 -12.80 0.56
C ASN A 214 12.66 -11.79 1.42
N VAL A 215 12.25 -11.56 2.66
CA VAL A 215 13.01 -10.72 3.61
C VAL A 215 14.01 -11.59 4.36
N ILE A 216 15.29 -11.36 4.10
CA ILE A 216 16.41 -12.20 4.59
C ILE A 216 17.21 -11.43 5.63
N ASN A 217 17.42 -12.02 6.80
CA ASN A 217 18.36 -11.51 7.79
C ASN A 217 19.78 -11.77 7.29
N GLN A 218 20.57 -10.73 7.05
CA GLN A 218 21.91 -10.82 6.47
C GLN A 218 22.88 -11.63 7.32
N SER A 219 22.80 -11.52 8.66
CA SER A 219 23.72 -12.22 9.57
C SER A 219 23.50 -13.73 9.61
N SER A 220 22.26 -14.20 9.41
CA SER A 220 21.94 -15.63 9.44
C SER A 220 21.74 -16.27 8.06
N GLY A 221 21.57 -15.45 7.00
CA GLY A 221 21.21 -15.90 5.66
C GLY A 221 19.81 -16.52 5.56
N ARG A 222 18.99 -16.43 6.60
CA ARG A 222 17.64 -17.02 6.68
C ARG A 222 16.55 -15.95 6.56
N SER A 223 15.34 -16.36 6.13
CA SER A 223 14.20 -15.45 6.16
C SER A 223 13.94 -14.93 7.58
N LEU A 224 13.56 -13.66 7.68
CA LEU A 224 13.25 -12.98 8.95
C LEU A 224 12.10 -13.70 9.67
N LEU A 225 11.03 -13.98 8.93
CA LEU A 225 9.83 -14.67 9.40
C LEU A 225 9.69 -16.05 8.71
N PRO A 226 8.74 -16.92 9.11
CA PRO A 226 8.41 -18.12 8.36
C PRO A 226 8.02 -17.75 6.92
N PRO A 227 8.51 -18.46 5.89
CA PRO A 227 8.25 -18.07 4.50
C PRO A 227 6.80 -18.31 4.04
N HIS A 228 6.10 -19.22 4.70
CA HIS A 228 4.72 -19.59 4.45
C HIS A 228 4.09 -20.21 5.69
N THR A 229 2.76 -20.34 5.67
CA THR A 229 1.98 -21.12 6.63
C THR A 229 0.99 -22.02 5.89
N ILE A 230 0.39 -22.97 6.59
CA ILE A 230 -0.61 -23.90 6.05
C ILE A 230 -1.90 -23.73 6.83
N TYR A 231 -3.01 -23.48 6.13
CA TYR A 231 -4.36 -23.45 6.66
C TYR A 231 -5.08 -24.76 6.31
N ASN A 232 -5.84 -25.33 7.25
CA ASN A 232 -6.62 -26.56 7.07
C ASN A 232 -8.11 -26.25 7.07
N ALA A 233 -8.74 -26.35 5.91
CA ALA A 233 -10.16 -26.14 5.69
C ALA A 233 -10.83 -27.46 5.35
N GLY A 234 -11.62 -28.04 6.27
CA GLY A 234 -12.40 -29.24 5.99
C GLY A 234 -11.59 -30.44 5.49
N GLY A 235 -10.33 -30.56 5.88
CA GLY A 235 -9.43 -31.65 5.49
C GLY A 235 -8.61 -31.39 4.22
N VAL A 236 -8.82 -30.25 3.52
CA VAL A 236 -7.89 -29.77 2.48
C VAL A 236 -6.90 -28.79 3.09
N ARG A 237 -5.67 -28.77 2.57
CA ARG A 237 -4.59 -27.89 3.04
C ARG A 237 -4.32 -26.81 2.01
N ILE A 238 -4.28 -25.58 2.46
CA ILE A 238 -4.01 -24.40 1.66
C ILE A 238 -2.71 -23.78 2.16
N GLY A 239 -1.75 -23.59 1.26
CA GLY A 239 -0.51 -22.88 1.54
C GLY A 239 -0.71 -21.37 1.36
N VAL A 240 -0.29 -20.58 2.34
CA VAL A 240 -0.22 -19.13 2.23
C VAL A 240 1.23 -18.69 2.31
N ILE A 241 1.73 -18.07 1.25
CA ILE A 241 3.10 -17.58 1.10
C ILE A 241 3.06 -16.05 1.20
N GLY A 242 3.96 -15.43 1.97
CA GLY A 242 4.11 -13.98 2.01
C GLY A 242 5.32 -13.50 1.23
N ALA A 243 5.23 -12.34 0.59
CA ALA A 243 6.36 -11.66 -0.01
C ALA A 243 6.20 -10.14 0.11
N ALA A 244 7.21 -9.50 0.68
CA ALA A 244 7.31 -8.04 0.78
C ALA A 244 7.88 -7.45 -0.52
N LEU A 245 7.64 -6.19 -0.75
CA LEU A 245 8.20 -5.42 -1.86
C LEU A 245 9.73 -5.51 -1.87
N LYS A 246 10.33 -5.90 -2.98
CA LYS A 246 11.78 -5.99 -3.14
C LYS A 246 12.46 -4.63 -3.03
N GLU A 247 11.81 -3.61 -3.52
CA GLU A 247 12.29 -2.22 -3.55
C GLU A 247 12.20 -1.52 -2.18
N THR A 248 11.66 -2.16 -1.15
CA THR A 248 11.55 -1.61 0.22
C THR A 248 12.80 -0.85 0.70
N PRO A 249 14.06 -1.33 0.50
CA PRO A 249 15.22 -0.57 0.94
C PRO A 249 15.42 0.79 0.29
N SER A 250 14.78 1.06 -0.86
CA SER A 250 14.86 2.35 -1.54
C SER A 250 13.72 3.32 -1.18
N ILE A 251 12.69 2.82 -0.49
CA ILE A 251 11.47 3.61 -0.18
C ILE A 251 11.14 3.68 1.31
N VAL A 252 12.02 3.20 2.18
CA VAL A 252 11.94 3.38 3.63
C VAL A 252 13.28 3.90 4.17
N SER A 253 13.28 4.41 5.40
CA SER A 253 14.51 4.85 6.03
C SER A 253 15.57 3.73 6.02
N PRO A 254 16.83 4.00 5.63
CA PRO A 254 17.89 3.00 5.62
C PRO A 254 18.10 2.30 6.98
N SER A 255 17.87 3.00 8.09
CA SER A 255 17.92 2.42 9.44
C SER A 255 16.82 1.39 9.67
N GLY A 256 15.65 1.57 9.05
CA GLY A 256 14.49 0.68 9.14
C GLY A 256 14.78 -0.73 8.64
N VAL A 257 15.60 -0.84 7.60
CA VAL A 257 15.94 -2.11 6.93
C VAL A 257 17.37 -2.58 7.22
N ALA A 258 18.09 -1.95 8.15
CA ALA A 258 19.46 -2.29 8.48
C ALA A 258 19.62 -3.78 8.85
N GLY A 259 20.60 -4.45 8.20
CA GLY A 259 20.87 -5.88 8.39
C GLY A 259 19.85 -6.82 7.72
N LEU A 260 18.98 -6.29 6.85
CA LEU A 260 18.05 -7.05 6.02
C LEU A 260 18.43 -6.97 4.55
N ARG A 261 18.04 -8.00 3.80
CA ARG A 261 18.14 -8.04 2.33
C ARG A 261 16.81 -8.52 1.78
N PHE A 262 16.26 -7.77 0.86
CA PHE A 262 15.05 -8.10 0.13
C PHE A 262 15.46 -8.74 -1.19
N ILE A 263 15.01 -9.96 -1.42
CA ILE A 263 15.31 -10.72 -2.63
C ILE A 263 14.11 -10.77 -3.54
N ASP A 264 14.32 -11.13 -4.80
CA ASP A 264 13.28 -11.22 -5.83
C ASP A 264 12.08 -12.04 -5.35
N GLU A 265 10.89 -11.45 -5.47
CA GLU A 265 9.62 -11.98 -4.96
C GLU A 265 9.29 -13.31 -5.62
N ALA A 266 9.27 -13.37 -6.97
CA ALA A 266 8.91 -14.58 -7.69
C ALA A 266 9.84 -15.75 -7.37
N ALA A 267 11.15 -15.49 -7.29
CA ALA A 267 12.12 -16.51 -6.92
C ALA A 267 11.93 -17.04 -5.49
N ALA A 268 11.54 -16.17 -4.54
CA ALA A 268 11.29 -16.55 -3.15
C ALA A 268 9.96 -17.32 -3.02
N ILE A 269 8.92 -16.87 -3.69
CA ILE A 269 7.61 -17.51 -3.75
C ILE A 269 7.76 -18.91 -4.33
N ASN A 270 8.40 -19.09 -5.49
CA ASN A 270 8.57 -20.39 -6.16
C ASN A 270 9.37 -21.39 -5.30
N ARG A 271 10.35 -20.91 -4.50
CA ARG A 271 11.02 -21.77 -3.50
C ARG A 271 10.06 -22.26 -2.42
N SER A 272 9.14 -21.40 -1.97
CA SER A 272 8.14 -21.78 -0.98
C SER A 272 7.08 -22.73 -1.58
N VAL A 273 6.66 -22.51 -2.83
CA VAL A 273 5.81 -23.43 -3.60
C VAL A 273 6.43 -24.82 -3.65
N ALA A 274 7.72 -24.92 -4.00
CA ALA A 274 8.42 -26.21 -4.03
C ALA A 274 8.45 -26.91 -2.66
N GLN A 275 8.51 -26.15 -1.55
CA GLN A 275 8.44 -26.71 -0.20
C GLN A 275 7.03 -27.21 0.15
N LEU A 276 6.00 -26.45 -0.17
CA LEU A 276 4.59 -26.80 0.05
C LEU A 276 4.20 -28.04 -0.78
N ARG A 277 4.61 -28.10 -2.04
CA ARG A 277 4.35 -29.25 -2.93
C ARG A 277 4.97 -30.54 -2.40
N ARG A 278 6.19 -30.49 -1.84
CA ARG A 278 6.81 -31.66 -1.17
C ARG A 278 6.01 -32.14 0.05
N GLN A 279 5.22 -31.26 0.67
CA GLN A 279 4.32 -31.59 1.78
C GLN A 279 2.92 -32.01 1.29
N GLY A 280 2.69 -32.09 -0.04
CA GLY A 280 1.41 -32.43 -0.66
C GLY A 280 0.36 -31.32 -0.54
N VAL A 281 0.78 -30.07 -0.45
CA VAL A 281 -0.06 -28.88 -0.51
C VAL A 281 0.00 -28.33 -1.94
N ARG A 282 -1.15 -28.22 -2.59
CA ARG A 282 -1.27 -27.81 -3.99
C ARG A 282 -2.15 -26.58 -4.18
N ALA A 283 -3.11 -26.32 -3.30
CA ALA A 283 -3.86 -25.08 -3.26
C ALA A 283 -2.98 -23.97 -2.63
N ILE A 284 -2.56 -22.97 -3.39
CA ILE A 284 -1.56 -21.99 -2.96
C ILE A 284 -2.06 -20.57 -3.19
N ILE A 285 -2.07 -19.79 -2.10
CA ILE A 285 -2.34 -18.35 -2.07
C ILE A 285 -1.02 -17.63 -1.79
N VAL A 286 -0.79 -16.53 -2.49
CA VAL A 286 0.33 -15.62 -2.25
C VAL A 286 -0.22 -14.29 -1.75
N ALA A 287 0.21 -13.83 -0.59
CA ALA A 287 0.07 -12.46 -0.13
C ALA A 287 1.32 -11.70 -0.58
N LEU A 288 1.17 -10.85 -1.58
CA LEU A 288 2.27 -10.17 -2.28
C LEU A 288 2.13 -8.66 -2.12
N HIS A 289 3.00 -8.06 -1.33
CA HIS A 289 3.02 -6.61 -1.23
C HIS A 289 3.72 -5.97 -2.43
N GLN A 290 3.09 -6.06 -3.59
CA GLN A 290 3.43 -5.41 -4.84
C GLN A 290 2.19 -5.34 -5.71
N GLY A 291 1.93 -4.20 -6.33
CA GLY A 291 0.65 -3.93 -6.95
C GLY A 291 0.66 -3.72 -8.45
N GLY A 292 -0.52 -3.46 -8.91
CA GLY A 292 -0.84 -3.03 -10.25
C GLY A 292 -2.15 -2.26 -10.24
N GLN A 293 -2.59 -1.88 -11.43
CA GLN A 293 -3.85 -1.17 -11.64
C GLN A 293 -4.59 -1.79 -12.81
N GLN A 294 -5.88 -2.02 -12.64
CA GLN A 294 -6.78 -2.46 -13.69
C GLN A 294 -7.54 -1.25 -14.24
N THR A 295 -7.58 -1.13 -15.56
CA THR A 295 -8.21 0.02 -16.24
C THR A 295 -9.70 -0.16 -16.47
N SER A 296 -10.20 -1.40 -16.47
CA SER A 296 -11.62 -1.73 -16.64
C SER A 296 -12.03 -2.88 -15.72
N TYR A 297 -13.31 -2.93 -15.38
CA TYR A 297 -13.91 -3.96 -14.55
C TYR A 297 -15.28 -4.39 -15.10
N ASN A 298 -15.41 -5.67 -15.48
CA ASN A 298 -16.60 -6.22 -16.11
C ASN A 298 -17.20 -7.39 -15.28
N GLY A 299 -17.34 -7.20 -14.00
CA GLY A 299 -17.94 -8.20 -13.15
C GLY A 299 -17.02 -8.78 -12.09
N PRO A 300 -17.42 -9.87 -11.37
CA PRO A 300 -16.70 -10.38 -10.20
C PRO A 300 -15.25 -10.75 -10.47
N THR A 301 -14.95 -11.38 -11.61
CA THR A 301 -13.57 -11.68 -12.03
C THR A 301 -13.41 -11.39 -13.50
N ASN A 302 -12.49 -10.47 -13.83
CA ASN A 302 -12.19 -10.11 -15.21
C ASN A 302 -11.12 -11.06 -15.77
N ALA A 303 -11.41 -11.72 -16.90
CA ALA A 303 -10.46 -12.57 -17.60
C ALA A 303 -9.56 -11.80 -18.59
N GLU A 304 -9.79 -10.52 -18.80
CA GLU A 304 -9.03 -9.65 -19.71
C GLU A 304 -7.73 -9.21 -19.06
N ALA A 305 -6.72 -10.07 -19.13
CA ALA A 305 -5.42 -9.86 -18.49
C ALA A 305 -4.64 -8.64 -19.00
N ASP A 306 -4.89 -8.20 -20.22
CA ASP A 306 -4.25 -7.07 -20.87
C ASP A 306 -4.69 -5.70 -20.31
N THR A 307 -5.76 -5.66 -19.54
CA THR A 307 -6.21 -4.42 -18.87
C THR A 307 -5.45 -4.10 -17.59
N VAL A 308 -4.65 -5.03 -17.06
CA VAL A 308 -3.86 -4.85 -15.84
C VAL A 308 -2.46 -4.39 -16.19
N VAL A 309 -2.01 -3.30 -15.55
CA VAL A 309 -0.66 -2.74 -15.70
C VAL A 309 0.03 -2.66 -14.34
N GLY A 310 1.36 -2.66 -14.34
CA GLY A 310 2.18 -2.51 -13.14
C GLY A 310 3.05 -3.73 -12.84
N PRO A 311 3.93 -3.62 -11.83
CA PRO A 311 4.95 -4.63 -11.52
C PRO A 311 4.40 -6.01 -11.18
N VAL A 312 3.19 -6.09 -10.62
CA VAL A 312 2.53 -7.38 -10.31
C VAL A 312 2.42 -8.28 -11.53
N VAL A 313 2.22 -7.71 -12.73
CA VAL A 313 2.09 -8.47 -13.99
C VAL A 313 3.37 -9.26 -14.30
N ASP A 314 4.52 -8.60 -14.16
CA ASP A 314 5.82 -9.23 -14.42
C ASP A 314 6.21 -10.26 -13.35
N ILE A 315 5.78 -10.07 -12.10
CA ILE A 315 5.97 -11.05 -11.05
C ILE A 315 5.11 -12.28 -11.34
N VAL A 316 3.81 -12.10 -11.63
CA VAL A 316 2.87 -13.19 -11.92
C VAL A 316 3.33 -14.05 -13.10
N LYS A 317 3.85 -13.44 -14.17
CA LYS A 317 4.43 -14.18 -15.32
C LYS A 317 5.51 -15.19 -14.91
N ARG A 318 6.24 -14.94 -13.79
CA ARG A 318 7.35 -15.78 -13.32
C ARG A 318 6.96 -16.77 -12.22
N LEU A 319 5.67 -16.79 -11.79
CA LEU A 319 5.21 -17.70 -10.74
C LEU A 319 5.03 -19.13 -11.27
N ASP A 320 5.21 -20.10 -10.35
CA ASP A 320 4.99 -21.53 -10.59
C ASP A 320 3.50 -21.83 -10.84
N ASP A 321 3.20 -22.87 -11.62
CA ASP A 321 1.85 -23.28 -12.02
C ASP A 321 0.96 -23.72 -10.84
N GLU A 322 1.54 -24.01 -9.68
CA GLU A 322 0.78 -24.35 -8.46
C GLU A 322 0.22 -23.11 -7.74
N VAL A 323 0.58 -21.88 -8.16
CA VAL A 323 0.00 -20.67 -7.58
C VAL A 323 -1.40 -20.44 -8.15
N ASP A 324 -2.39 -20.31 -7.28
CA ASP A 324 -3.79 -20.11 -7.66
C ASP A 324 -4.25 -18.67 -7.52
N VAL A 325 -3.87 -18.01 -6.44
CA VAL A 325 -4.32 -16.66 -6.09
C VAL A 325 -3.13 -15.81 -5.64
N VAL A 326 -3.14 -14.56 -6.06
CA VAL A 326 -2.28 -13.48 -5.53
C VAL A 326 -3.19 -12.40 -4.96
N ILE A 327 -3.07 -12.13 -3.67
CA ILE A 327 -3.61 -10.94 -3.02
C ILE A 327 -2.48 -9.92 -3.06
N SER A 328 -2.69 -8.79 -3.74
CA SER A 328 -1.69 -7.77 -4.00
C SER A 328 -2.01 -6.44 -3.31
N GLY A 329 -1.04 -5.53 -3.16
CA GLY A 329 -1.18 -4.25 -2.48
C GLY A 329 -0.19 -3.20 -2.95
N HIS A 330 0.29 -2.34 -2.05
CA HIS A 330 1.27 -1.28 -2.27
C HIS A 330 0.82 -0.13 -3.19
N ALA A 331 0.19 -0.44 -4.32
CA ALA A 331 -0.24 0.57 -5.29
C ALA A 331 -1.55 1.28 -4.89
N HIS A 332 -2.25 0.81 -3.84
CA HIS A 332 -3.56 1.30 -3.38
C HIS A 332 -4.61 1.31 -4.50
N GLY A 333 -4.40 0.52 -5.55
CA GLY A 333 -5.24 0.46 -6.73
C GLY A 333 -6.34 -0.59 -6.64
N PHE A 334 -7.00 -0.80 -7.76
CA PHE A 334 -7.97 -1.86 -7.95
C PHE A 334 -7.40 -2.92 -8.90
N THR A 335 -7.54 -4.19 -8.53
CA THR A 335 -7.30 -5.31 -9.44
C THR A 335 -8.23 -6.47 -9.09
N ASN A 336 -8.88 -7.05 -10.10
CA ASN A 336 -9.62 -8.30 -9.98
C ASN A 336 -9.61 -9.02 -11.34
N ALA A 337 -8.53 -9.73 -11.62
CA ALA A 337 -8.28 -10.29 -12.95
C ALA A 337 -7.63 -11.68 -12.89
N LEU A 338 -7.78 -12.44 -13.98
CA LEU A 338 -7.04 -13.67 -14.22
C LEU A 338 -5.83 -13.35 -15.12
N LEU A 339 -4.63 -13.33 -14.53
CA LEU A 339 -3.39 -13.09 -15.23
C LEU A 339 -2.69 -14.42 -15.55
N PRO A 340 -2.26 -14.66 -16.79
CA PRO A 340 -1.50 -15.88 -17.12
C PRO A 340 -0.05 -15.77 -16.63
N ASN A 341 0.49 -16.86 -16.08
CA ASN A 341 1.93 -16.99 -15.92
C ASN A 341 2.60 -17.34 -17.27
N ALA A 342 3.92 -17.54 -17.28
CA ALA A 342 4.67 -17.86 -18.52
C ALA A 342 4.21 -19.15 -19.22
N ASN A 343 3.60 -20.07 -18.48
CA ASN A 343 3.06 -21.34 -19.01
C ASN A 343 1.57 -21.24 -19.41
N GLY A 344 0.96 -20.04 -19.29
CA GLY A 344 -0.46 -19.81 -19.60
C GLY A 344 -1.42 -20.27 -18.48
N LYS A 345 -0.92 -20.63 -17.30
CA LYS A 345 -1.78 -20.93 -16.13
C LYS A 345 -2.43 -19.63 -15.64
N PRO A 346 -3.78 -19.54 -15.60
CA PRO A 346 -4.45 -18.37 -15.07
C PRO A 346 -4.31 -18.30 -13.54
N ILE A 347 -3.79 -17.20 -13.04
CA ILE A 347 -3.66 -16.88 -11.63
C ILE A 347 -4.64 -15.74 -11.32
N LEU A 348 -5.48 -15.93 -10.31
CA LEU A 348 -6.39 -14.88 -9.85
C LEU A 348 -5.60 -13.82 -9.07
N VAL A 349 -5.67 -12.57 -9.49
CA VAL A 349 -4.99 -11.44 -8.84
C VAL A 349 -6.01 -10.44 -8.35
N THR A 350 -5.96 -10.10 -7.07
CA THR A 350 -6.87 -9.13 -6.44
C THR A 350 -6.11 -8.02 -5.73
N GLN A 351 -6.63 -6.80 -5.76
CA GLN A 351 -6.21 -5.66 -4.94
C GLN A 351 -7.44 -4.82 -4.62
N ALA A 352 -7.65 -4.48 -3.37
CA ALA A 352 -8.87 -3.87 -2.84
C ALA A 352 -8.62 -2.44 -2.32
N PHE A 353 -8.04 -1.56 -3.14
CA PHE A 353 -7.69 -0.19 -2.78
C PHE A 353 -6.80 -0.11 -1.53
N SER A 354 -7.21 0.62 -0.50
CA SER A 354 -6.46 0.79 0.75
C SER A 354 -7.36 1.22 1.92
N ALA A 355 -6.78 1.38 3.11
CA ALA A 355 -7.43 1.96 4.29
C ALA A 355 -8.71 1.22 4.74
N GLY A 356 -8.83 -0.06 4.37
CA GLY A 356 -10.00 -0.86 4.68
C GLY A 356 -11.29 -0.38 3.98
N THR A 357 -11.18 0.47 2.95
CA THR A 357 -12.34 0.98 2.20
C THR A 357 -12.99 -0.06 1.31
N ALA A 358 -12.29 -1.16 1.05
CA ALA A 358 -12.80 -2.35 0.37
C ALA A 358 -12.07 -3.60 0.86
N TYR A 359 -12.58 -4.76 0.49
CA TYR A 359 -11.95 -6.06 0.67
C TYR A 359 -12.23 -6.96 -0.54
N ALA A 360 -11.39 -7.97 -0.75
CA ALA A 360 -11.61 -9.01 -1.74
C ALA A 360 -12.35 -10.19 -1.12
N ASP A 361 -13.53 -10.54 -1.65
CA ASP A 361 -14.27 -11.77 -1.32
C ASP A 361 -13.93 -12.83 -2.37
N ILE A 362 -13.02 -13.74 -2.04
CA ILE A 362 -12.49 -14.76 -2.95
C ILE A 362 -13.11 -16.12 -2.57
N GLU A 363 -13.67 -16.81 -3.55
CA GLU A 363 -14.17 -18.17 -3.39
C GLU A 363 -13.27 -19.17 -4.12
N LEU A 364 -12.86 -20.21 -3.41
CA LEU A 364 -12.09 -21.34 -3.94
C LEU A 364 -12.84 -22.63 -3.77
N LEU A 365 -12.99 -23.42 -4.82
CA LEU A 365 -13.38 -24.81 -4.73
C LEU A 365 -12.12 -25.68 -4.81
N VAL A 366 -11.84 -26.40 -3.72
CA VAL A 366 -10.63 -27.25 -3.61
C VAL A 366 -11.05 -28.72 -3.66
N SER A 367 -10.50 -29.46 -4.61
CA SER A 367 -10.74 -30.90 -4.76
C SER A 367 -10.13 -31.68 -3.60
N ARG A 368 -10.91 -32.58 -2.97
CA ARG A 368 -10.39 -33.51 -1.97
C ARG A 368 -9.47 -34.58 -2.56
N ARG A 369 -9.60 -34.86 -3.85
CA ARG A 369 -8.81 -35.89 -4.56
C ARG A 369 -7.46 -35.33 -4.99
N SER A 370 -7.46 -34.28 -5.84
CA SER A 370 -6.23 -33.66 -6.34
C SER A 370 -5.55 -32.78 -5.29
N ARG A 371 -6.31 -32.26 -4.28
CA ARG A 371 -5.90 -31.27 -3.28
C ARG A 371 -5.54 -29.92 -3.90
N ASP A 372 -6.04 -29.68 -5.10
CA ASP A 372 -5.78 -28.51 -5.94
C ASP A 372 -7.05 -27.69 -6.09
N VAL A 373 -6.90 -26.40 -6.43
CA VAL A 373 -8.01 -25.51 -6.75
C VAL A 373 -8.58 -25.89 -8.11
N VAL A 374 -9.87 -26.18 -8.16
CA VAL A 374 -10.59 -26.53 -9.40
C VAL A 374 -11.45 -25.39 -9.92
N GLU A 375 -11.83 -24.45 -9.08
CA GLU A 375 -12.55 -23.24 -9.44
C GLU A 375 -12.16 -22.11 -8.49
N LYS A 376 -12.06 -20.88 -9.02
CA LYS A 376 -11.75 -19.68 -8.26
C LYS A 376 -12.43 -18.46 -8.86
N SER A 377 -12.90 -17.57 -8.01
CA SER A 377 -13.50 -16.29 -8.39
C SER A 377 -13.33 -15.28 -7.26
N ALA A 378 -13.43 -14.01 -7.58
CA ALA A 378 -13.39 -12.94 -6.57
C ALA A 378 -14.33 -11.79 -6.94
N ALA A 379 -14.73 -11.04 -5.91
CA ALA A 379 -15.34 -9.73 -6.02
C ALA A 379 -14.61 -8.76 -5.09
N ILE A 380 -14.44 -7.51 -5.52
CA ILE A 380 -13.93 -6.43 -4.67
C ILE A 380 -15.13 -5.64 -4.17
N LEU A 381 -15.31 -5.61 -2.86
CA LEU A 381 -16.50 -5.06 -2.21
C LEU A 381 -16.13 -3.86 -1.35
N THR A 382 -16.78 -2.72 -1.61
CA THR A 382 -16.59 -1.50 -0.82
C THR A 382 -17.26 -1.63 0.55
N THR A 383 -16.60 -1.21 1.59
CA THR A 383 -17.06 -1.24 2.98
C THR A 383 -17.73 0.07 3.35
N TRP A 384 -18.93 0.34 2.79
CA TRP A 384 -19.69 1.55 3.07
C TRP A 384 -20.11 1.61 4.55
N ALA A 385 -19.83 2.72 5.24
CA ALA A 385 -20.25 2.91 6.63
C ALA A 385 -21.75 3.27 6.76
N ASP A 386 -22.36 3.77 5.70
CA ASP A 386 -23.75 4.19 5.61
C ASP A 386 -24.68 3.18 4.92
N GLN A 387 -24.19 1.93 4.72
CA GLN A 387 -24.94 0.89 4.01
C GLN A 387 -24.55 -0.52 4.50
N GLY A 388 -25.46 -1.48 4.32
CA GLY A 388 -25.19 -2.92 4.56
C GLY A 388 -24.67 -3.21 5.97
N ALA A 389 -23.61 -4.01 6.06
CA ALA A 389 -22.99 -4.36 7.34
C ALA A 389 -22.39 -3.15 8.08
N GLY A 390 -22.05 -2.08 7.36
CA GLY A 390 -21.49 -0.86 7.93
C GLY A 390 -22.46 -0.04 8.77
N LEU A 391 -23.79 -0.22 8.59
CA LEU A 391 -24.80 0.42 9.45
C LEU A 391 -24.74 -0.04 10.91
N THR A 392 -24.09 -1.18 11.16
CA THR A 392 -23.90 -1.74 12.51
C THR A 392 -22.42 -2.08 12.70
N PRO A 393 -21.55 -1.08 12.95
CA PRO A 393 -20.13 -1.31 13.18
C PRO A 393 -19.88 -2.35 14.28
N ASP A 394 -18.83 -3.17 14.12
CA ASP A 394 -18.48 -4.18 15.11
C ASP A 394 -18.22 -3.55 16.49
N PRO A 395 -18.99 -3.92 17.54
CA PRO A 395 -18.95 -3.22 18.82
C PRO A 395 -17.63 -3.41 19.58
N GLN A 396 -16.93 -4.54 19.39
CA GLN A 396 -15.64 -4.79 20.03
C GLN A 396 -14.55 -3.94 19.40
N VAL A 397 -14.58 -3.83 18.06
CA VAL A 397 -13.64 -3.00 17.33
C VAL A 397 -13.98 -1.51 17.51
N ALA A 398 -15.25 -1.12 17.58
CA ALA A 398 -15.64 0.24 17.90
C ALA A 398 -15.13 0.67 19.28
N ALA A 399 -15.18 -0.22 20.27
CA ALA A 399 -14.60 0.06 21.60
C ALA A 399 -13.07 0.20 21.55
N LEU A 400 -12.37 -0.58 20.74
CA LEU A 400 -10.93 -0.43 20.48
C LEU A 400 -10.61 0.94 19.87
N VAL A 401 -11.39 1.37 18.87
CA VAL A 401 -11.21 2.67 18.23
C VAL A 401 -11.42 3.79 19.24
N ALA A 402 -12.52 3.75 20.00
CA ALA A 402 -12.79 4.75 21.03
C ALA A 402 -11.69 4.82 22.12
N GLN A 403 -11.11 3.69 22.50
CA GLN A 403 -9.96 3.64 23.41
C GLN A 403 -8.72 4.31 22.79
N ALA A 404 -8.45 4.06 21.51
CA ALA A 404 -7.32 4.65 20.80
C ALA A 404 -7.51 6.17 20.68
N ASP A 405 -8.70 6.62 20.27
CA ASP A 405 -9.03 8.05 20.13
C ASP A 405 -8.86 8.79 21.47
N ALA A 406 -9.42 8.26 22.55
CA ALA A 406 -9.31 8.87 23.89
C ALA A 406 -7.86 9.00 24.39
N ARG A 407 -6.96 8.11 23.96
CA ARG A 407 -5.54 8.17 24.36
C ARG A 407 -4.77 9.30 23.66
N VAL A 408 -5.16 9.67 22.46
CA VAL A 408 -4.42 10.63 21.64
C VAL A 408 -5.12 12.00 21.56
N GLU A 409 -6.40 12.07 21.90
CA GLU A 409 -7.25 13.26 21.79
C GLU A 409 -6.61 14.52 22.36
N PRO A 410 -5.99 14.54 23.57
CA PRO A 410 -5.40 15.77 24.13
C PRO A 410 -4.32 16.40 23.25
N LEU A 411 -3.63 15.59 22.44
CA LEU A 411 -2.61 16.06 21.50
C LEU A 411 -3.22 16.42 20.15
N VAL A 412 -4.04 15.54 19.59
CA VAL A 412 -4.55 15.67 18.22
C VAL A 412 -5.56 16.80 18.06
N ALA A 413 -6.34 17.10 19.11
CA ALA A 413 -7.32 18.18 19.11
C ALA A 413 -6.72 19.59 19.28
N ARG A 414 -5.41 19.71 19.48
CA ARG A 414 -4.76 21.03 19.61
C ARG A 414 -4.88 21.81 18.31
N VAL A 415 -5.60 22.94 18.35
CA VAL A 415 -5.72 23.86 17.21
C VAL A 415 -4.38 24.55 16.97
N VAL A 416 -3.91 24.54 15.73
CA VAL A 416 -2.66 25.13 15.24
C VAL A 416 -2.91 26.42 14.47
N GLY A 417 -4.01 26.48 13.71
CA GLY A 417 -4.33 27.63 12.88
C GLY A 417 -5.72 27.58 12.28
N LEU A 418 -6.01 28.50 11.36
CA LEU A 418 -7.27 28.61 10.62
C LEU A 418 -6.97 28.69 9.13
N ALA A 419 -7.33 27.67 8.34
CA ALA A 419 -7.19 27.68 6.90
C ALA A 419 -8.40 28.37 6.23
N GLN A 420 -8.15 29.25 5.28
CA GLN A 420 -9.21 29.98 4.56
C GLN A 420 -10.09 29.03 3.71
N GLY A 421 -9.53 27.91 3.26
CA GLY A 421 -10.18 26.87 2.47
C GLY A 421 -9.30 25.65 2.39
N ALA A 422 -9.76 24.58 1.77
CA ALA A 422 -8.98 23.35 1.62
C ALA A 422 -7.69 23.61 0.83
N ILE A 423 -6.58 23.04 1.29
CA ILE A 423 -5.25 23.10 0.65
C ILE A 423 -4.87 21.67 0.30
N THR A 424 -4.88 21.34 -1.01
CA THR A 424 -4.77 19.97 -1.45
C THR A 424 -3.37 19.60 -1.94
N ARG A 425 -3.05 18.31 -1.89
CA ARG A 425 -1.87 17.70 -2.50
C ARG A 425 -2.04 17.41 -3.99
N THR A 426 -3.21 17.72 -4.57
CA THR A 426 -3.47 17.52 -5.99
C THR A 426 -2.47 18.25 -6.84
N GLU A 427 -1.78 17.51 -7.71
CA GLU A 427 -0.74 18.05 -8.59
C GLU A 427 -1.32 18.69 -9.84
N THR A 428 -0.71 19.80 -10.26
CA THR A 428 -0.89 20.30 -11.62
C THR A 428 -0.25 19.37 -12.64
N PRO A 429 -0.50 19.53 -13.95
CA PRO A 429 0.21 18.78 -14.99
C PRO A 429 1.73 18.94 -14.96
N ALA A 430 2.23 19.99 -14.33
CA ALA A 430 3.65 20.22 -14.12
C ALA A 430 4.23 19.54 -12.88
N GLY A 431 3.36 19.06 -11.96
CA GLY A 431 3.75 18.37 -10.73
C GLY A 431 3.77 19.24 -9.47
N GLU A 432 3.30 20.48 -9.53
CA GLU A 432 3.20 21.38 -8.37
C GLU A 432 1.88 21.14 -7.63
N SER A 433 1.87 21.31 -6.30
CA SER A 433 0.65 21.28 -5.48
C SER A 433 0.69 22.36 -4.39
N ALA A 434 -0.47 22.90 -4.03
CA ALA A 434 -0.58 23.95 -3.00
C ALA A 434 -0.07 23.48 -1.63
N LEU A 435 -0.44 22.27 -1.22
CA LEU A 435 0.01 21.69 0.05
C LEU A 435 1.52 21.38 0.03
N GLY A 436 2.01 20.90 -1.13
CA GLY A 436 3.44 20.68 -1.31
C GLY A 436 4.26 21.96 -1.20
N ASN A 437 3.75 23.09 -1.73
CA ASN A 437 4.37 24.41 -1.60
C ASN A 437 4.43 24.84 -0.12
N LEU A 438 3.31 24.72 0.60
CA LEU A 438 3.21 25.07 2.04
C LEU A 438 4.24 24.29 2.88
N ILE A 439 4.34 22.97 2.66
CA ILE A 439 5.28 22.11 3.40
C ILE A 439 6.72 22.44 3.04
N ALA A 440 7.04 22.63 1.76
CA ALA A 440 8.39 22.98 1.34
C ALA A 440 8.81 24.34 1.91
N ASP A 441 7.90 25.32 1.97
CA ASP A 441 8.16 26.62 2.60
C ASP A 441 8.44 26.47 4.09
N ALA A 442 7.65 25.68 4.80
CA ALA A 442 7.85 25.39 6.22
C ALA A 442 9.23 24.79 6.50
N GLN A 443 9.62 23.78 5.72
CA GLN A 443 10.94 23.14 5.83
C GLN A 443 12.09 24.13 5.58
N ARG A 444 11.97 24.96 4.53
CA ARG A 444 12.97 25.98 4.18
C ARG A 444 13.11 27.02 5.27
N VAL A 445 12.00 27.54 5.79
CA VAL A 445 11.97 28.56 6.84
C VAL A 445 12.54 28.02 8.14
N ALA A 446 12.10 26.83 8.58
CA ALA A 446 12.53 26.20 9.83
C ALA A 446 14.04 25.96 9.91
N THR A 447 14.70 25.76 8.78
CA THR A 447 16.14 25.48 8.71
C THR A 447 16.99 26.66 8.24
N GLY A 448 16.36 27.74 7.78
CA GLY A 448 17.05 28.89 7.20
C GLY A 448 17.78 28.56 5.88
N ALA A 449 17.42 27.48 5.21
CA ALA A 449 18.04 27.07 3.95
C ALA A 449 17.63 27.98 2.79
N GLN A 450 18.44 28.01 1.74
CA GLN A 450 18.13 28.74 0.50
C GLN A 450 17.03 28.01 -0.30
N ILE A 451 17.09 26.69 -0.31
CA ILE A 451 16.20 25.81 -1.10
C ILE A 451 15.71 24.67 -0.23
N SER A 452 14.49 24.22 -0.44
CA SER A 452 14.01 22.96 0.11
C SER A 452 13.24 22.14 -0.93
N PHE A 453 13.19 20.82 -0.71
CA PHE A 453 12.42 19.89 -1.52
C PHE A 453 11.65 18.90 -0.64
N MET A 454 10.38 18.71 -0.99
CA MET A 454 9.52 17.70 -0.36
C MET A 454 9.11 16.64 -1.38
N ASN A 455 9.20 15.36 -1.03
CA ASN A 455 8.73 14.27 -1.90
C ASN A 455 7.21 14.10 -1.85
N PRO A 456 6.56 13.76 -2.97
CA PRO A 456 5.10 13.60 -3.01
C PRO A 456 4.60 12.48 -2.10
N GLY A 457 5.35 11.38 -1.98
CA GLY A 457 5.03 10.24 -1.11
C GLY A 457 5.01 10.57 0.38
N GLY A 458 5.67 11.64 0.78
CA GLY A 458 5.68 12.15 2.16
C GLY A 458 4.45 12.97 2.54
N ILE A 459 3.52 13.24 1.60
CA ILE A 459 2.29 14.03 1.82
C ILE A 459 1.10 13.07 1.75
N ARG A 460 0.55 12.67 2.90
CA ARG A 460 -0.38 11.53 3.01
C ARG A 460 -1.86 11.89 2.99
N ALA A 461 -2.23 13.11 3.33
CA ALA A 461 -3.61 13.61 3.35
C ALA A 461 -3.66 15.03 2.77
N ASP A 462 -4.85 15.51 2.44
CA ASP A 462 -5.14 16.90 2.16
C ASP A 462 -5.39 17.65 3.48
N LEU A 463 -5.30 18.97 3.47
CA LEU A 463 -5.67 19.84 4.58
C LEU A 463 -7.04 20.44 4.31
N ASP A 464 -7.99 20.21 5.22
CA ASP A 464 -9.34 20.77 5.11
C ASP A 464 -9.37 22.27 5.44
N GLY A 465 -10.41 22.98 5.00
CA GLY A 465 -10.62 24.38 5.36
C GLY A 465 -11.29 24.49 6.73
N GLY A 466 -10.97 25.55 7.47
CA GLY A 466 -11.46 25.80 8.82
C GLY A 466 -10.37 25.69 9.87
N GLU A 467 -10.73 25.31 11.10
CA GLU A 467 -9.75 25.05 12.15
C GLU A 467 -8.80 23.93 11.74
N VAL A 468 -7.50 24.18 11.85
CA VAL A 468 -6.44 23.23 11.56
C VAL A 468 -5.89 22.69 12.88
N THR A 469 -5.98 21.38 13.05
CA THR A 469 -5.52 20.70 14.25
C THR A 469 -4.14 20.06 14.05
N TRP A 470 -3.44 19.82 15.15
CA TRP A 470 -2.18 19.08 15.13
C TRP A 470 -2.36 17.67 14.52
N GLY A 471 -3.53 17.05 14.79
CA GLY A 471 -3.85 15.72 14.28
C GLY A 471 -3.98 15.69 12.76
N GLU A 472 -4.55 16.73 12.12
CA GLU A 472 -4.62 16.85 10.66
C GLU A 472 -3.22 17.02 10.07
N LEU A 473 -2.37 17.86 10.67
CA LEU A 473 -0.99 18.03 10.20
C LEU A 473 -0.17 16.76 10.36
N PHE A 474 -0.37 16.00 11.43
CA PHE A 474 0.24 14.69 11.60
C PHE A 474 -0.24 13.70 10.52
N ALA A 475 -1.54 13.69 10.18
CA ALA A 475 -2.05 12.82 9.12
C ALA A 475 -1.47 13.17 7.73
N ILE A 476 -1.05 14.42 7.53
CA ILE A 476 -0.37 14.88 6.33
C ILE A 476 1.10 14.39 6.31
N GLN A 477 1.83 14.52 7.44
CA GLN A 477 3.25 14.14 7.57
C GLN A 477 3.47 13.17 8.75
N PRO A 478 3.07 11.88 8.63
CA PRO A 478 3.06 10.95 9.78
C PRO A 478 4.39 10.26 10.07
N PHE A 479 5.46 10.57 9.34
CA PHE A 479 6.72 9.80 9.38
C PHE A 479 7.71 10.29 10.44
N ALA A 480 7.49 11.46 11.03
CA ALA A 480 8.39 12.08 12.01
C ALA A 480 9.85 12.13 11.52
N ASN A 481 10.04 12.55 10.28
CA ASN A 481 11.37 12.76 9.73
C ASN A 481 12.03 13.98 10.35
N ASP A 482 13.32 13.91 10.65
CA ASP A 482 14.11 15.10 10.88
C ASP A 482 14.31 15.87 9.58
N LEU A 483 14.37 17.19 9.63
CA LEU A 483 14.85 17.99 8.51
C LEU A 483 16.38 17.92 8.48
N VAL A 484 16.94 17.70 7.28
CA VAL A 484 18.39 17.66 7.08
C VAL A 484 18.80 18.70 6.06
N SER A 485 19.59 19.67 6.51
CA SER A 485 20.21 20.65 5.63
C SER A 485 21.59 20.17 5.19
N MET A 486 21.92 20.39 3.92
CA MET A 486 23.20 20.03 3.32
C MET A 486 23.62 21.03 2.25
N ASP A 487 24.87 21.01 1.89
CA ASP A 487 25.41 21.81 0.79
C ASP A 487 25.41 20.96 -0.48
N LEU A 488 24.79 21.50 -1.56
CA LEU A 488 24.77 20.92 -2.89
C LEU A 488 25.22 21.98 -3.91
N THR A 489 25.96 21.58 -4.93
CA THR A 489 26.23 22.43 -6.09
C THR A 489 24.98 22.56 -6.97
N GLY A 490 24.88 23.62 -7.76
CA GLY A 490 23.80 23.78 -8.73
C GLY A 490 23.73 22.62 -9.74
N ALA A 491 24.87 22.01 -10.07
CA ALA A 491 24.91 20.81 -10.91
C ALA A 491 24.29 19.60 -10.20
N GLN A 492 24.54 19.41 -8.90
CA GLN A 492 23.90 18.35 -8.10
C GLN A 492 22.40 18.58 -7.92
N ILE A 493 21.96 19.84 -7.78
CA ILE A 493 20.54 20.19 -7.75
C ILE A 493 19.87 19.82 -9.09
N LYS A 494 20.53 20.06 -10.23
CA LYS A 494 20.01 19.60 -11.52
C LYS A 494 19.90 18.08 -11.56
N THR A 495 20.91 17.37 -11.10
CA THR A 495 20.89 15.90 -11.02
C THR A 495 19.76 15.41 -10.12
N LEU A 496 19.53 16.06 -8.97
CA LEU A 496 18.41 15.77 -8.08
C LEU A 496 17.06 15.86 -8.82
N LEU A 497 16.86 16.96 -9.56
CA LEU A 497 15.62 17.15 -10.32
C LEU A 497 15.48 16.15 -11.48
N GLU A 498 16.58 15.71 -12.11
CA GLU A 498 16.53 14.67 -13.14
C GLU A 498 16.22 13.27 -12.55
N GLN A 499 16.59 13.01 -11.30
CA GLN A 499 16.24 11.75 -10.59
C GLN A 499 14.73 11.60 -10.31
N GLN A 500 13.92 12.62 -10.55
CA GLN A 500 12.46 12.53 -10.54
C GLN A 500 11.90 11.53 -11.57
N TRP A 501 12.69 11.19 -12.58
CA TRP A 501 12.34 10.23 -13.64
C TRP A 501 13.35 9.07 -13.72
N ILE A 502 14.63 9.34 -13.54
CA ILE A 502 15.70 8.33 -13.68
C ILE A 502 15.54 7.26 -12.59
N GLY A 503 15.38 6.02 -13.02
CA GLY A 503 15.27 4.87 -12.10
C GLY A 503 13.98 4.83 -11.30
N GLN A 504 12.97 5.58 -11.71
CA GLN A 504 11.66 5.60 -11.08
C GLN A 504 10.67 4.68 -11.81
N SER A 505 9.82 3.97 -11.07
CA SER A 505 8.71 3.21 -11.64
C SER A 505 7.59 4.11 -12.18
N TYR A 506 7.49 5.34 -11.66
CA TYR A 506 6.65 6.44 -12.11
C TYR A 506 7.30 7.77 -11.69
N PRO A 507 7.01 8.91 -12.36
CA PRO A 507 7.59 10.19 -12.01
C PRO A 507 7.31 10.61 -10.57
N ARG A 508 8.33 11.02 -9.81
CA ARG A 508 8.22 11.52 -8.44
C ARG A 508 8.63 12.97 -8.38
N LEU A 509 7.70 13.88 -8.71
CA LEU A 509 7.99 15.30 -8.83
C LEU A 509 8.09 15.96 -7.46
N LEU A 510 9.28 16.40 -7.08
CA LEU A 510 9.57 17.08 -5.82
C LEU A 510 8.90 18.46 -5.76
N LYS A 511 8.36 18.81 -4.60
CA LYS A 511 7.75 20.12 -4.33
C LYS A 511 8.84 21.07 -3.84
N PRO A 512 9.18 22.14 -4.61
CA PRO A 512 10.28 23.02 -4.29
C PRO A 512 9.86 24.24 -3.47
N SER A 513 10.80 24.76 -2.68
CA SER A 513 10.78 26.13 -2.16
C SER A 513 12.13 26.78 -2.36
N GLY A 514 12.15 28.09 -2.68
CA GLY A 514 13.38 28.84 -2.93
C GLY A 514 14.01 28.61 -4.31
N ILE A 515 13.40 27.78 -5.15
CA ILE A 515 13.81 27.51 -6.53
C ILE A 515 12.58 27.34 -7.42
N LEU A 516 12.71 27.81 -8.66
CA LEU A 516 11.75 27.62 -9.75
C LEU A 516 12.44 26.80 -10.84
N TYR A 517 11.71 25.87 -11.47
CA TYR A 517 12.27 25.13 -12.60
C TYR A 517 11.24 24.80 -13.67
N SER A 518 11.74 24.64 -14.92
CA SER A 518 10.94 24.14 -16.03
C SER A 518 11.49 22.84 -16.57
N TRP A 519 10.56 21.99 -17.08
CA TRP A 519 10.90 20.68 -17.62
C TRP A 519 10.01 20.32 -18.82
N ALA A 520 10.45 19.35 -19.64
CA ALA A 520 9.70 18.85 -20.79
C ALA A 520 9.70 17.31 -20.83
N ALA A 521 8.51 16.70 -21.00
CA ALA A 521 8.34 15.26 -21.05
C ALA A 521 8.85 14.65 -22.35
N ASN A 522 8.87 15.42 -23.45
CA ASN A 522 9.36 15.00 -24.75
C ASN A 522 10.90 14.89 -24.83
N ARG A 523 11.62 15.25 -23.77
CA ARG A 523 13.06 15.08 -23.66
C ARG A 523 13.43 13.75 -23.01
N PRO A 524 14.61 13.19 -23.35
CA PRO A 524 15.08 11.97 -22.72
C PRO A 524 15.34 12.15 -21.23
N GLU A 525 15.22 11.07 -20.46
CA GLU A 525 15.60 11.04 -19.04
C GLU A 525 17.05 11.50 -18.86
N GLY A 526 17.31 12.25 -17.80
CA GLY A 526 18.60 12.90 -17.56
C GLY A 526 18.78 14.23 -18.28
N ASN A 527 17.82 14.68 -19.09
CA ASN A 527 17.83 15.96 -19.77
C ASN A 527 16.43 16.59 -19.90
N ARG A 528 15.53 16.28 -18.98
CA ARG A 528 14.16 16.83 -18.94
C ARG A 528 14.11 18.23 -18.33
N VAL A 529 14.98 18.54 -17.37
CA VAL A 529 15.08 19.86 -16.73
C VAL A 529 15.72 20.84 -17.70
N ILE A 530 14.99 21.90 -18.04
CA ILE A 530 15.36 22.91 -19.03
C ILE A 530 16.06 24.08 -18.37
N GLU A 531 15.43 24.63 -17.33
CA GLU A 531 15.92 25.82 -16.64
C GLU A 531 15.66 25.68 -15.13
N MET A 532 16.56 26.28 -14.35
CA MET A 532 16.43 26.43 -12.90
C MET A 532 16.77 27.88 -12.54
N ARG A 533 15.92 28.51 -11.71
CA ARG A 533 16.09 29.87 -11.20
C ARG A 533 15.89 29.89 -9.70
N ASP A 534 16.61 30.73 -8.99
CA ASP A 534 16.36 31.00 -7.57
C ASP A 534 15.08 31.84 -7.36
N ALA A 535 14.73 32.11 -6.11
CA ALA A 535 13.55 32.90 -5.77
C ALA A 535 13.61 34.36 -6.24
N SER A 536 14.79 34.87 -6.59
CA SER A 536 14.95 36.21 -7.18
C SER A 536 14.79 36.22 -8.71
N GLY A 537 14.66 35.01 -9.32
CA GLY A 537 14.62 34.83 -10.77
C GLY A 537 15.98 34.70 -11.42
N ALA A 538 17.07 34.71 -10.66
CA ALA A 538 18.43 34.53 -11.21
C ALA A 538 18.67 33.05 -11.56
N PRO A 539 19.37 32.75 -12.68
CA PRO A 539 19.70 31.36 -13.03
C PRO A 539 20.55 30.68 -11.95
N ILE A 540 20.26 29.44 -11.63
CA ILE A 540 21.09 28.61 -10.74
C ILE A 540 22.44 28.39 -11.42
N ASN A 541 23.53 28.82 -10.76
CA ASN A 541 24.88 28.59 -11.24
C ASN A 541 25.31 27.13 -10.92
N PRO A 542 25.63 26.31 -11.93
CA PRO A 542 26.02 24.92 -11.72
C PRO A 542 27.22 24.72 -10.77
N ALA A 543 28.15 25.66 -10.73
CA ALA A 543 29.35 25.59 -9.90
C ALA A 543 29.19 26.19 -8.49
N ALA A 544 28.13 26.96 -8.25
CA ALA A 544 27.88 27.56 -6.94
C ALA A 544 27.29 26.54 -5.98
N THR A 545 27.56 26.72 -4.69
CA THR A 545 27.00 25.91 -3.60
C THR A 545 25.77 26.58 -3.03
N TYR A 546 24.73 25.78 -2.80
CA TYR A 546 23.47 26.20 -2.21
C TYR A 546 23.17 25.37 -0.96
N ARG A 547 22.67 26.02 0.08
CA ARG A 547 22.15 25.33 1.26
C ARG A 547 20.76 24.76 0.97
N VAL A 548 20.65 23.45 0.95
CA VAL A 548 19.43 22.71 0.59
C VAL A 548 18.91 21.95 1.80
N THR A 549 17.60 21.97 2.04
CA THR A 549 16.93 21.16 3.07
C THR A 549 15.99 20.13 2.43
N VAL A 550 16.01 18.93 2.97
CA VAL A 550 15.08 17.83 2.70
C VAL A 550 14.77 17.10 4.00
N ASN A 551 13.74 16.24 4.00
CA ASN A 551 13.50 15.35 5.12
C ASN A 551 14.57 14.22 5.20
N SER A 552 14.71 13.58 6.35
CA SER A 552 15.74 12.55 6.61
C SER A 552 15.61 11.33 5.70
N PHE A 553 14.41 10.99 5.26
CA PHE A 553 14.17 9.94 4.29
C PHE A 553 14.86 10.27 2.93
N LEU A 554 14.60 11.44 2.38
CA LEU A 554 15.26 11.90 1.16
C LEU A 554 16.78 12.06 1.37
N ALA A 555 17.20 12.62 2.51
CA ALA A 555 18.62 12.81 2.82
C ALA A 555 19.41 11.48 2.86
N GLY A 556 18.73 10.35 3.12
CA GLY A 556 19.27 9.00 3.04
C GLY A 556 19.23 8.37 1.65
N GLY A 557 18.80 9.12 0.61
CA GLY A 557 18.66 8.61 -0.76
C GLY A 557 17.31 7.92 -1.02
N GLY A 558 16.32 8.11 -0.15
CA GLY A 558 14.97 7.59 -0.33
C GLY A 558 14.35 8.02 -1.65
N ASP A 559 13.37 7.24 -2.14
CA ASP A 559 12.75 7.45 -3.45
C ASP A 559 13.75 7.49 -4.62
N ASN A 560 14.91 6.81 -4.47
CA ASN A 560 16.04 6.80 -5.44
C ASN A 560 16.67 8.18 -5.71
N PHE A 561 16.50 9.18 -4.83
CA PHE A 561 17.19 10.46 -4.91
C PHE A 561 18.62 10.36 -4.36
N THR A 562 19.41 9.46 -4.96
CA THR A 562 20.73 9.03 -4.47
C THR A 562 21.78 10.14 -4.46
N ILE A 563 21.64 11.17 -5.28
CA ILE A 563 22.55 12.35 -5.29
C ILE A 563 22.59 13.05 -3.93
N LEU A 564 21.50 12.97 -3.16
CA LEU A 564 21.44 13.56 -1.83
C LEU A 564 22.45 12.92 -0.86
N ASN A 565 22.91 11.68 -1.10
CA ASN A 565 23.96 11.04 -0.31
C ASN A 565 25.33 11.74 -0.44
N GLU A 566 25.53 12.52 -1.49
CA GLU A 566 26.77 13.27 -1.73
C GLU A 566 26.80 14.63 -1.03
N GLY A 567 25.63 15.08 -0.48
CA GLY A 567 25.51 16.37 0.20
C GLY A 567 26.49 16.53 1.35
N GLN A 568 27.17 17.69 1.40
CA GLN A 568 28.19 18.01 2.39
C GLN A 568 27.63 18.86 3.55
N ASN A 569 28.40 19.01 4.62
CA ASN A 569 28.07 19.87 5.76
C ASN A 569 26.65 19.65 6.31
N ARG A 570 26.29 18.38 6.49
CA ARG A 570 24.94 17.98 6.94
C ARG A 570 24.67 18.47 8.37
N VAL A 571 23.49 19.05 8.55
CA VAL A 571 22.99 19.49 9.85
C VAL A 571 21.57 18.94 10.00
N VAL A 572 21.33 18.23 11.11
CA VAL A 572 20.00 17.75 11.49
C VAL A 572 19.26 18.90 12.19
N GLY A 573 18.07 19.21 11.72
CA GLY A 573 17.18 20.25 12.22
C GLY A 573 15.99 19.68 13.01
N PRO A 574 14.88 20.44 13.10
CA PRO A 574 13.66 19.99 13.77
C PRO A 574 12.97 18.83 13.00
N VAL A 575 12.01 18.19 13.65
CA VAL A 575 11.09 17.26 13.01
C VAL A 575 10.24 18.01 11.98
N ASP A 576 9.98 17.40 10.81
CA ASP A 576 9.26 17.99 9.68
C ASP A 576 7.84 18.45 10.05
N LEU A 577 7.14 17.68 10.89
CA LEU A 577 5.83 18.06 11.45
C LEU A 577 5.93 19.31 12.34
N ASP A 578 6.93 19.38 13.24
CA ASP A 578 7.11 20.52 14.13
C ASP A 578 7.44 21.79 13.33
N ALA A 579 8.20 21.64 12.24
CA ALA A 579 8.47 22.73 11.31
C ALA A 579 7.20 23.24 10.63
N LEU A 580 6.32 22.34 10.19
CA LEU A 580 5.02 22.70 9.58
C LEU A 580 4.11 23.39 10.59
N VAL A 581 3.99 22.86 11.80
CA VAL A 581 3.22 23.42 12.91
C VAL A 581 3.69 24.85 13.21
N GLY A 582 4.99 25.02 13.46
CA GLY A 582 5.55 26.34 13.79
C GLY A 582 5.41 27.35 12.65
N TYR A 583 5.49 26.88 11.39
CA TYR A 583 5.28 27.74 10.24
C TYR A 583 3.83 28.24 10.15
N ILE A 584 2.84 27.33 10.31
CA ILE A 584 1.40 27.69 10.27
C ILE A 584 1.04 28.64 11.42
N GLU A 585 1.55 28.38 12.64
CA GLU A 585 1.33 29.26 13.81
C GLU A 585 1.86 30.68 13.58
N ALA A 586 2.91 30.82 12.75
CA ALA A 586 3.52 32.11 12.43
C ALA A 586 2.86 32.85 11.25
N LEU A 587 2.02 32.17 10.46
CA LEU A 587 1.31 32.81 9.33
C LEU A 587 0.20 33.74 9.80
N PRO A 588 -0.12 34.82 9.03
CA PRO A 588 -1.36 35.58 9.23
C PRO A 588 -2.57 34.65 9.13
N GLN A 589 -3.52 34.79 10.06
CA GLN A 589 -4.73 33.98 10.13
C GLN A 589 -5.97 34.72 9.62
N PRO A 590 -6.87 34.11 8.86
CA PRO A 590 -6.77 32.76 8.27
C PRO A 590 -5.71 32.70 7.15
N PHE A 591 -4.95 31.59 7.13
CA PHE A 591 -3.93 31.39 6.10
C PHE A 591 -4.47 30.67 4.86
N SER A 592 -3.73 30.78 3.76
CA SER A 592 -3.97 30.05 2.52
C SER A 592 -2.67 29.67 1.85
N ALA A 593 -2.70 28.66 1.00
CA ALA A 593 -1.62 28.32 0.09
C ALA A 593 -2.19 28.01 -1.29
N SER A 594 -1.39 28.24 -2.33
CA SER A 594 -1.80 28.09 -3.71
C SER A 594 -0.68 27.51 -4.57
N VAL A 595 -1.04 27.10 -5.78
CA VAL A 595 -0.08 26.85 -6.85
C VAL A 595 0.48 28.19 -7.34
N GLU A 596 1.80 28.32 -7.42
CA GLU A 596 2.50 29.58 -7.69
C GLU A 596 3.32 29.54 -9.00
N GLY A 597 3.29 28.42 -9.72
CA GLY A 597 4.07 28.24 -10.94
C GLY A 597 5.55 27.94 -10.67
N ARG A 598 5.87 27.37 -9.50
CA ARG A 598 7.24 26.97 -9.13
C ARG A 598 7.78 25.87 -10.02
N ILE A 599 6.89 25.04 -10.57
CA ILE A 599 7.21 23.99 -11.52
C ILE A 599 6.43 24.26 -12.81
N GLN A 600 7.12 24.30 -13.94
CA GLN A 600 6.52 24.54 -15.24
C GLN A 600 6.82 23.38 -16.20
N ARG A 601 5.79 22.85 -16.83
CA ARG A 601 5.93 21.96 -17.96
C ARG A 601 5.79 22.74 -19.25
N VAL A 602 6.73 22.59 -20.18
CA VAL A 602 6.84 23.43 -21.39
C VAL A 602 6.67 22.68 -22.72
N ASP A 603 6.07 21.49 -22.66
CA ASP A 603 5.73 20.66 -23.83
C ASP A 603 4.28 20.16 -23.81
#